data_c2ecfce4e98572b91256c6c5bad740a5
#
_entry.id   c2ecfce4e98572b91256c6c5bad740a5
#
_cell.length_a   1.000
_cell.length_b   1.000
_cell.length_c   1.000
_cell.angle_alpha   90.00
_cell.angle_beta   90.00
_cell.angle_gamma   90.00
#
_symmetry.space_group_name_H-M   'P 1'
#
loop_
_entity.id
_entity.type
_entity.pdbx_description
1 polymer ?
#
loop_
_entity_poly.entity_id
_entity_poly.type
_entity_poly.pdbx_seq_one_letter_code
_entity_poly.pdbx_strand_id
1 'polypeptide(L)'
;MGFSVVPPRPDIKLALKSLDMWTKRADAAIMHVDVPWALLLAGMSPEDALRKDGVDLEKYYRSKRLKLVVTIDVTNGLARESEASALVAAHRSITEPEVQRLYRNYVRGVVEMLRPDYLGLAAETNLIRMAAPRPVYEAVVRMTNDAAAEVRRTRSASALPLYASIQVETAWGRLSRQAGGGFVGIAQDLRDFPFNNVLALSSYPYLGGFKDPREIPLDYYTRLRGTRALPQMVVEGGWPSASVRGVFSTSTEMQARYIARQSELLDNANAIGVFQLSFTDLDVGSFPKPVPAILPLFATLGLVDADLKPKPSLPTWDKVFARTLR
;
A
#
# COMPACT_ATOMS: atom_id res chain seq x y z
N MET A 1 -11.92 -4.27 6.62
CA MET A 1 -11.69 -2.90 6.17
C MET A 1 -10.72 -2.21 7.11
N GLY A 2 -9.90 -1.26 6.65
CA GLY A 2 -8.93 -0.62 7.55
C GLY A 2 -8.15 0.53 6.93
N PHE A 3 -7.09 0.90 7.65
CA PHE A 3 -6.24 2.03 7.31
C PHE A 3 -4.77 1.68 7.51
N SER A 4 -3.90 2.40 6.81
CA SER A 4 -2.49 2.47 7.18
C SER A 4 -2.27 3.52 8.27
N VAL A 5 -1.24 3.31 9.09
CA VAL A 5 -0.84 4.29 10.09
C VAL A 5 0.03 5.36 9.43
N VAL A 6 -0.58 6.49 9.15
CA VAL A 6 0.13 7.69 8.68
C VAL A 6 -0.26 8.82 9.64
N PRO A 7 0.67 9.33 10.47
CA PRO A 7 0.36 10.43 11.38
C PRO A 7 0.11 11.72 10.59
N PRO A 8 -0.84 12.57 11.03
CA PRO A 8 -1.13 13.83 10.34
C PRO A 8 0.04 14.81 10.35
N ARG A 9 0.89 14.72 11.37
CA ARG A 9 2.13 15.51 11.57
C ARG A 9 3.06 14.78 12.55
N PRO A 10 4.33 15.19 12.70
CA PRO A 10 5.28 14.62 13.67
C PRO A 10 4.89 14.95 15.14
N ASP A 11 3.74 14.45 15.58
CA ASP A 11 3.19 14.62 16.94
C ASP A 11 2.65 13.26 17.41
N ILE A 12 3.33 12.66 18.39
CA ILE A 12 2.98 11.35 18.93
C ILE A 12 1.59 11.33 19.60
N LYS A 13 1.20 12.40 20.27
CA LYS A 13 -0.12 12.46 20.93
C LYS A 13 -1.24 12.45 19.90
N LEU A 14 -1.06 13.18 18.82
CA LEU A 14 -2.01 13.24 17.73
C LEU A 14 -2.06 11.92 16.94
N ALA A 15 -0.90 11.29 16.73
CA ALA A 15 -0.81 9.96 16.13
C ALA A 15 -1.56 8.91 16.96
N LEU A 16 -1.37 8.87 18.28
CA LEU A 16 -2.06 7.94 19.16
C LEU A 16 -3.58 8.19 19.20
N LYS A 17 -4.00 9.47 19.20
CA LYS A 17 -5.42 9.82 19.13
C LYS A 17 -6.05 9.38 17.80
N SER A 18 -5.34 9.58 16.70
CA SER A 18 -5.76 9.08 15.37
C SER A 18 -5.93 7.57 15.39
N LEU A 19 -4.94 6.83 15.92
CA LEU A 19 -5.00 5.37 16.09
C LEU A 19 -6.24 4.93 16.87
N ASP A 20 -6.53 5.55 18.01
CA ASP A 20 -7.71 5.21 18.82
C ASP A 20 -9.04 5.51 18.08
N MET A 21 -9.06 6.53 17.22
CA MET A 21 -10.24 6.87 16.44
C MET A 21 -10.51 5.85 15.32
N TRP A 22 -9.51 5.48 14.53
CA TRP A 22 -9.75 4.63 13.38
C TRP A 22 -9.81 3.14 13.71
N THR A 23 -9.13 2.67 14.77
CA THR A 23 -9.22 1.27 15.17
C THR A 23 -10.61 0.84 15.65
N LYS A 24 -11.48 1.80 15.96
CA LYS A 24 -12.92 1.57 16.23
C LYS A 24 -13.77 1.46 14.96
N ARG A 25 -13.18 1.68 13.78
CA ARG A 25 -13.80 1.73 12.46
C ARG A 25 -13.11 0.81 11.45
N ALA A 26 -12.42 -0.19 11.99
CA ALA A 26 -11.64 -1.14 11.21
C ALA A 26 -11.73 -2.53 11.84
N ASP A 27 -11.62 -3.56 11.03
CA ASP A 27 -11.46 -4.96 11.42
C ASP A 27 -10.07 -5.50 11.03
N ALA A 28 -9.30 -4.68 10.33
CA ALA A 28 -7.93 -4.94 9.93
C ALA A 28 -7.08 -3.65 9.93
N ALA A 29 -5.78 -3.81 10.07
CA ALA A 29 -4.78 -2.77 9.91
C ALA A 29 -3.81 -3.16 8.80
N ILE A 30 -3.27 -2.19 8.07
CA ILE A 30 -2.17 -2.42 7.15
C ILE A 30 -0.94 -1.63 7.57
N MET A 31 0.21 -2.26 7.52
CA MET A 31 1.51 -1.63 7.68
C MET A 31 2.24 -1.63 6.34
N HIS A 32 2.48 -0.45 5.79
CA HIS A 32 3.45 -0.29 4.71
C HIS A 32 4.81 -0.04 5.36
N VAL A 33 5.74 -0.95 5.12
CA VAL A 33 7.06 -0.91 5.75
C VAL A 33 8.14 -0.84 4.67
N ASP A 34 8.98 0.18 4.76
CA ASP A 34 10.20 0.22 3.97
C ASP A 34 11.22 -0.78 4.54
N VAL A 35 11.98 -1.43 3.66
CA VAL A 35 13.13 -2.19 4.14
C VAL A 35 14.14 -1.21 4.76
N PRO A 36 14.54 -1.40 6.03
CA PRO A 36 15.43 -0.46 6.72
C PRO A 36 16.89 -0.61 6.27
N TRP A 37 17.14 -0.36 4.98
CA TRP A 37 18.42 -0.63 4.31
C TRP A 37 19.62 -0.06 5.04
N ALA A 38 19.53 1.19 5.54
CA ALA A 38 20.64 1.82 6.25
C ALA A 38 21.04 1.02 7.51
N LEU A 39 20.06 0.51 8.25
CA LEU A 39 20.31 -0.29 9.46
C LEU A 39 20.88 -1.66 9.11
N LEU A 40 20.31 -2.33 8.10
CA LEU A 40 20.74 -3.66 7.67
C LEU A 40 22.15 -3.64 7.07
N LEU A 41 22.49 -2.60 6.28
CA LEU A 41 23.83 -2.41 5.73
C LEU A 41 24.86 -2.10 6.83
N ALA A 42 24.45 -1.45 7.93
CA ALA A 42 25.26 -1.23 9.12
C ALA A 42 25.41 -2.49 10.01
N GLY A 43 24.84 -3.63 9.61
CA GLY A 43 24.94 -4.90 10.34
C GLY A 43 23.89 -5.10 11.45
N MET A 44 22.87 -4.23 11.54
CA MET A 44 21.77 -4.46 12.49
C MET A 44 20.96 -5.69 12.07
N SER A 45 20.53 -6.51 13.06
CA SER A 45 19.66 -7.63 12.78
C SER A 45 18.26 -7.16 12.34
N PRO A 46 17.54 -7.91 11.46
CA PRO A 46 16.17 -7.62 11.12
C PRO A 46 15.26 -7.52 12.35
N GLU A 47 15.47 -8.36 13.34
CA GLU A 47 14.69 -8.42 14.59
C GLU A 47 14.88 -7.13 15.41
N ASP A 48 16.09 -6.59 15.50
CA ASP A 48 16.36 -5.35 16.22
C ASP A 48 15.79 -4.13 15.47
N ALA A 49 15.87 -4.13 14.14
CA ALA A 49 15.23 -3.10 13.33
C ALA A 49 13.69 -3.09 13.52
N LEU A 50 13.05 -4.26 13.49
CA LEU A 50 11.60 -4.39 13.67
C LEU A 50 11.13 -4.06 15.10
N ARG A 51 11.97 -4.31 16.12
CA ARG A 51 11.66 -3.88 17.49
C ARG A 51 11.57 -2.37 17.63
N LYS A 52 12.34 -1.62 16.83
CA LYS A 52 12.29 -0.15 16.87
C LYS A 52 11.01 0.40 16.26
N ASP A 53 10.53 -0.18 15.16
CA ASP A 53 9.54 0.50 14.32
C ASP A 53 8.22 -0.27 14.12
N GLY A 54 8.14 -1.57 14.42
CA GLY A 54 6.99 -2.39 14.04
C GLY A 54 6.30 -3.17 15.15
N VAL A 55 7.09 -3.73 16.09
CA VAL A 55 6.58 -4.70 17.07
C VAL A 55 5.54 -4.10 18.03
N ASP A 56 5.73 -2.87 18.48
CA ASP A 56 4.77 -2.26 19.41
C ASP A 56 3.46 -1.90 18.72
N LEU A 57 3.52 -1.56 17.44
CA LEU A 57 2.33 -1.31 16.62
C LEU A 57 1.57 -2.62 16.35
N GLU A 58 2.28 -3.72 16.06
CA GLU A 58 1.68 -5.07 15.95
C GLU A 58 0.93 -5.45 17.23
N LYS A 59 1.58 -5.34 18.39
CA LYS A 59 0.95 -5.62 19.69
C LYS A 59 -0.30 -4.76 19.92
N TYR A 60 -0.23 -3.48 19.57
CA TYR A 60 -1.37 -2.58 19.66
C TYR A 60 -2.54 -3.07 18.81
N TYR A 61 -2.30 -3.40 17.53
CA TYR A 61 -3.34 -3.90 16.63
C TYR A 61 -3.93 -5.22 17.13
N ARG A 62 -3.10 -6.16 17.62
CA ARG A 62 -3.60 -7.40 18.21
C ARG A 62 -4.44 -7.16 19.46
N SER A 63 -4.07 -6.18 20.30
CA SER A 63 -4.88 -5.79 21.47
C SER A 63 -6.27 -5.28 21.07
N LYS A 64 -6.40 -4.69 19.87
CA LYS A 64 -7.67 -4.25 19.28
C LYS A 64 -8.38 -5.34 18.46
N ARG A 65 -7.83 -6.57 18.42
CA ARG A 65 -8.34 -7.73 17.66
C ARG A 65 -8.38 -7.49 16.15
N LEU A 66 -7.53 -6.61 15.62
CA LEU A 66 -7.42 -6.36 14.18
C LEU A 66 -6.60 -7.47 13.51
N LYS A 67 -7.00 -7.85 12.31
CA LYS A 67 -6.13 -8.58 11.38
C LYS A 67 -4.99 -7.65 10.94
N LEU A 68 -3.82 -8.21 10.72
CA LEU A 68 -2.65 -7.47 10.30
C LEU A 68 -2.25 -7.84 8.86
N VAL A 69 -2.26 -6.86 7.98
CA VAL A 69 -1.65 -6.93 6.66
C VAL A 69 -0.33 -6.18 6.71
N VAL A 70 0.73 -6.75 6.16
CA VAL A 70 2.03 -6.06 6.02
C VAL A 70 2.39 -6.04 4.55
N THR A 71 2.74 -4.87 4.02
CA THR A 71 3.31 -4.68 2.67
C THR A 71 4.72 -4.15 2.80
N ILE A 72 5.70 -4.88 2.28
CA ILE A 72 7.10 -4.44 2.25
C ILE A 72 7.33 -3.64 0.97
N ASP A 73 7.88 -2.43 1.11
CA ASP A 73 8.34 -1.63 -0.01
C ASP A 73 9.84 -1.81 -0.20
N VAL A 74 10.23 -2.16 -1.43
CA VAL A 74 11.62 -2.52 -1.77
C VAL A 74 12.35 -1.42 -2.56
N THR A 75 11.58 -0.45 -3.08
CA THR A 75 12.09 0.67 -3.89
C THR A 75 11.78 2.00 -3.19
N ASN A 76 11.91 3.11 -3.91
CA ASN A 76 11.41 4.39 -3.40
C ASN A 76 9.89 4.47 -3.61
N GLY A 77 9.12 4.45 -2.53
CA GLY A 77 7.66 4.46 -2.57
C GLY A 77 7.04 5.69 -3.26
N LEU A 78 7.76 6.80 -3.29
CA LEU A 78 7.32 8.04 -3.92
C LEU A 78 7.91 8.26 -5.33
N ALA A 79 8.86 7.40 -5.77
CA ALA A 79 9.52 7.48 -7.07
C ALA A 79 9.92 6.08 -7.55
N ARG A 80 8.98 5.32 -8.10
CA ARG A 80 9.15 3.90 -8.47
C ARG A 80 10.22 3.64 -9.54
N GLU A 81 10.70 4.68 -10.22
CA GLU A 81 11.86 4.63 -11.11
C GLU A 81 13.19 4.51 -10.36
N SER A 82 13.21 4.79 -9.07
CA SER A 82 14.41 4.84 -8.25
C SER A 82 14.44 3.72 -7.21
N GLU A 83 15.64 3.24 -6.91
CA GLU A 83 15.88 2.39 -5.75
C GLU A 83 15.66 3.17 -4.45
N ALA A 84 15.53 2.47 -3.34
CA ALA A 84 15.39 3.09 -2.02
C ALA A 84 16.56 4.08 -1.77
N SER A 85 16.22 5.28 -1.28
CA SER A 85 17.20 6.36 -1.09
C SER A 85 18.40 5.98 -0.22
N ALA A 86 18.19 5.09 0.76
CA ALA A 86 19.27 4.58 1.61
C ALA A 86 20.27 3.69 0.85
N LEU A 87 19.81 2.91 -0.14
CA LEU A 87 20.72 2.15 -1.02
C LEU A 87 21.51 3.10 -1.92
N VAL A 88 20.84 4.05 -2.55
CA VAL A 88 21.47 5.06 -3.41
C VAL A 88 22.56 5.82 -2.64
N ALA A 89 22.24 6.28 -1.42
CA ALA A 89 23.17 7.00 -0.56
C ALA A 89 24.38 6.14 -0.13
N ALA A 90 24.19 4.83 0.00
CA ALA A 90 25.26 3.88 0.33
C ALA A 90 26.03 3.37 -0.90
N HIS A 91 25.73 3.85 -2.12
CA HIS A 91 26.25 3.33 -3.39
C HIS A 91 26.05 1.80 -3.54
N ARG A 92 24.90 1.32 -3.08
CA ARG A 92 24.50 -0.09 -3.16
C ARG A 92 23.24 -0.22 -4.02
N SER A 93 22.94 -1.42 -4.47
CA SER A 93 21.81 -1.71 -5.33
C SER A 93 21.12 -3.03 -4.95
N ILE A 94 19.80 -3.11 -5.12
CA ILE A 94 19.06 -4.39 -5.00
C ILE A 94 19.47 -5.41 -6.06
N THR A 95 20.24 -5.02 -7.07
CA THR A 95 20.82 -5.96 -8.05
C THR A 95 21.95 -6.81 -7.45
N GLU A 96 22.51 -6.41 -6.32
CA GLU A 96 23.60 -7.10 -5.64
C GLU A 96 23.09 -8.31 -4.84
N PRO A 97 23.73 -9.50 -4.96
CA PRO A 97 23.30 -10.70 -4.24
C PRO A 97 23.27 -10.54 -2.72
N GLU A 98 24.20 -9.74 -2.17
CA GLU A 98 24.26 -9.48 -0.72
C GLU A 98 23.04 -8.66 -0.26
N VAL A 99 22.67 -7.60 -0.99
CA VAL A 99 21.49 -6.77 -0.69
C VAL A 99 20.23 -7.62 -0.77
N GLN A 100 20.11 -8.49 -1.78
CA GLN A 100 18.98 -9.43 -1.89
C GLN A 100 18.94 -10.42 -0.71
N ARG A 101 20.11 -10.85 -0.18
CA ARG A 101 20.17 -11.69 1.03
C ARG A 101 19.69 -10.93 2.28
N LEU A 102 20.06 -9.66 2.44
CA LEU A 102 19.56 -8.81 3.53
C LEU A 102 18.04 -8.67 3.47
N TYR A 103 17.48 -8.47 2.28
CA TYR A 103 16.04 -8.42 2.09
C TYR A 103 15.35 -9.73 2.53
N ARG A 104 15.83 -10.90 2.08
CA ARG A 104 15.24 -12.20 2.50
C ARG A 104 15.30 -12.41 4.00
N ASN A 105 16.41 -12.03 4.64
CA ASN A 105 16.53 -12.07 6.10
C ASN A 105 15.50 -11.13 6.76
N TYR A 106 15.29 -9.94 6.21
CA TYR A 106 14.27 -9.00 6.70
C TYR A 106 12.86 -9.56 6.57
N VAL A 107 12.51 -10.16 5.42
CA VAL A 107 11.22 -10.83 5.22
C VAL A 107 10.99 -11.91 6.27
N ARG A 108 12.01 -12.73 6.58
CA ARG A 108 11.93 -13.72 7.65
C ARG A 108 11.65 -13.07 9.01
N GLY A 109 12.36 -12.03 9.37
CA GLY A 109 12.11 -11.25 10.59
C GLY A 109 10.69 -10.70 10.66
N VAL A 110 10.16 -10.15 9.55
CA VAL A 110 8.75 -9.71 9.46
C VAL A 110 7.77 -10.85 9.76
N VAL A 111 7.98 -12.02 9.17
CA VAL A 111 7.13 -13.20 9.41
C VAL A 111 7.16 -13.62 10.88
N GLU A 112 8.34 -13.67 11.49
CA GLU A 112 8.54 -14.15 12.86
C GLU A 112 8.07 -13.15 13.92
N MET A 113 8.36 -11.86 13.71
CA MET A 113 8.13 -10.81 14.70
C MET A 113 6.75 -10.17 14.59
N LEU A 114 6.25 -9.91 13.37
CA LEU A 114 4.96 -9.26 13.16
C LEU A 114 3.83 -10.26 12.90
N ARG A 115 4.13 -11.50 12.53
CA ARG A 115 3.15 -12.57 12.32
C ARG A 115 1.92 -12.11 11.53
N PRO A 116 2.09 -11.55 10.33
CA PRO A 116 0.98 -10.98 9.57
C PRO A 116 -0.04 -12.03 9.14
N ASP A 117 -1.31 -11.62 8.98
CA ASP A 117 -2.35 -12.47 8.36
C ASP A 117 -2.22 -12.51 6.83
N TYR A 118 -1.62 -11.47 6.23
CA TYR A 118 -1.27 -11.35 4.81
C TYR A 118 0.06 -10.61 4.67
N LEU A 119 0.93 -11.05 3.77
CA LEU A 119 2.24 -10.44 3.57
C LEU A 119 2.48 -10.09 2.09
N GLY A 120 2.66 -8.79 1.82
CA GLY A 120 3.14 -8.26 0.56
C GLY A 120 4.66 -8.21 0.54
N LEU A 121 5.26 -8.79 -0.48
CA LEU A 121 6.72 -8.86 -0.65
C LEU A 121 7.27 -7.70 -1.50
N ALA A 122 6.42 -7.02 -2.26
CA ALA A 122 6.75 -5.78 -2.96
C ALA A 122 5.49 -4.98 -3.24
N ALA A 123 5.63 -3.65 -3.30
CA ALA A 123 4.56 -2.73 -3.63
C ALA A 123 4.62 -2.29 -5.11
N GLU A 124 3.44 -2.18 -5.77
CA GLU A 124 3.23 -1.59 -7.09
C GLU A 124 4.22 -2.08 -8.17
N THR A 125 4.43 -3.39 -8.24
CA THR A 125 5.48 -4.00 -9.08
C THR A 125 5.32 -3.73 -10.57
N ASN A 126 4.10 -3.56 -11.07
CA ASN A 126 3.86 -3.18 -12.45
C ASN A 126 4.30 -1.72 -12.75
N LEU A 127 4.24 -0.84 -11.77
CA LEU A 127 4.75 0.53 -11.91
C LEU A 127 6.29 0.53 -11.88
N ILE A 128 6.92 -0.29 -11.01
CA ILE A 128 8.38 -0.50 -11.02
C ILE A 128 8.80 -1.04 -12.40
N ARG A 129 8.11 -2.04 -12.95
CA ARG A 129 8.39 -2.62 -14.27
C ARG A 129 8.39 -1.58 -15.39
N MET A 130 7.50 -0.58 -15.29
CA MET A 130 7.37 0.47 -16.31
C MET A 130 8.35 1.62 -16.13
N ALA A 131 8.70 1.96 -14.91
CA ALA A 131 9.42 3.19 -14.60
C ALA A 131 10.91 2.96 -14.27
N ALA A 132 11.24 1.85 -13.61
CA ALA A 132 12.61 1.57 -13.17
C ALA A 132 13.48 0.96 -14.31
N PRO A 133 14.81 1.06 -14.17
CA PRO A 133 15.72 0.30 -15.06
C PRO A 133 15.44 -1.19 -15.00
N ARG A 134 15.51 -1.86 -16.16
CA ARG A 134 15.23 -3.28 -16.30
C ARG A 134 15.97 -4.17 -15.28
N PRO A 135 17.29 -3.99 -15.01
CA PRO A 135 18.00 -4.80 -14.02
C PRO A 135 17.41 -4.67 -12.60
N VAL A 136 16.90 -3.49 -12.23
CA VAL A 136 16.23 -3.23 -10.93
C VAL A 136 14.93 -4.03 -10.85
N TYR A 137 14.09 -3.97 -11.88
CA TYR A 137 12.85 -4.77 -11.92
C TYR A 137 13.13 -6.27 -11.85
N GLU A 138 14.10 -6.75 -12.62
CA GLU A 138 14.50 -8.17 -12.62
C GLU A 138 15.04 -8.60 -11.24
N ALA A 139 15.71 -7.69 -10.51
CA ALA A 139 16.15 -7.95 -9.14
C ALA A 139 14.96 -8.04 -8.18
N VAL A 140 13.95 -7.15 -8.30
CA VAL A 140 12.71 -7.24 -7.53
C VAL A 140 12.03 -8.58 -7.76
N VAL A 141 11.90 -9.03 -9.01
CA VAL A 141 11.30 -10.33 -9.34
C VAL A 141 12.08 -11.47 -8.68
N ARG A 142 13.41 -11.51 -8.82
CA ARG A 142 14.23 -12.59 -8.22
C ARG A 142 14.11 -12.62 -6.70
N MET A 143 14.40 -11.49 -6.05
CA MET A 143 14.51 -11.46 -4.59
C MET A 143 13.17 -11.75 -3.89
N THR A 144 12.03 -11.33 -4.48
CA THR A 144 10.72 -11.60 -3.91
C THR A 144 10.28 -13.04 -4.13
N ASN A 145 10.58 -13.65 -5.29
CA ASN A 145 10.34 -15.08 -5.53
C ASN A 145 11.18 -15.96 -4.59
N ASP A 146 12.46 -15.59 -4.37
CA ASP A 146 13.32 -16.28 -3.42
C ASP A 146 12.79 -16.17 -1.99
N ALA A 147 12.39 -14.97 -1.56
CA ALA A 147 11.79 -14.75 -0.26
C ALA A 147 10.48 -15.55 -0.08
N ALA A 148 9.62 -15.56 -1.09
CA ALA A 148 8.39 -16.37 -1.08
C ALA A 148 8.70 -17.87 -0.91
N ALA A 149 9.71 -18.38 -1.63
CA ALA A 149 10.14 -19.76 -1.51
C ALA A 149 10.69 -20.08 -0.10
N GLU A 150 11.41 -19.15 0.53
CA GLU A 150 11.90 -19.30 1.91
C GLU A 150 10.74 -19.31 2.92
N VAL A 151 9.77 -18.38 2.79
CA VAL A 151 8.56 -18.35 3.63
C VAL A 151 7.78 -19.68 3.53
N ARG A 152 7.63 -20.24 2.31
CA ARG A 152 6.93 -21.52 2.10
C ARG A 152 7.63 -22.71 2.76
N ARG A 153 8.95 -22.68 2.94
CA ARG A 153 9.70 -23.72 3.67
C ARG A 153 9.58 -23.58 5.18
N THR A 154 9.20 -22.41 5.69
CA THR A 154 9.00 -22.19 7.12
C THR A 154 7.67 -22.78 7.56
N ARG A 155 7.71 -23.86 8.37
CA ARG A 155 6.52 -24.64 8.74
C ARG A 155 5.38 -23.78 9.30
N SER A 156 5.68 -22.80 10.15
CA SER A 156 4.71 -21.90 10.79
C SER A 156 4.10 -20.86 9.82
N ALA A 157 4.70 -20.64 8.66
CA ALA A 157 4.29 -19.64 7.67
C ALA A 157 4.00 -20.22 6.29
N SER A 158 4.04 -21.55 6.13
CA SER A 158 3.84 -22.19 4.81
C SER A 158 2.48 -21.89 4.17
N ALA A 159 1.46 -21.61 4.97
CA ALA A 159 0.11 -21.25 4.52
C ALA A 159 -0.15 -19.73 4.51
N LEU A 160 0.82 -18.88 4.87
CA LEU A 160 0.66 -17.42 4.89
C LEU A 160 0.33 -16.90 3.48
N PRO A 161 -0.79 -16.21 3.27
CA PRO A 161 -1.09 -15.60 1.97
C PRO A 161 -0.06 -14.53 1.63
N LEU A 162 0.61 -14.71 0.47
CA LEU A 162 1.63 -13.81 -0.04
C LEU A 162 1.10 -13.06 -1.27
N TYR A 163 1.62 -11.85 -1.49
CA TYR A 163 1.34 -11.06 -2.68
C TYR A 163 2.48 -10.10 -3.06
N ALA A 164 2.46 -9.66 -4.31
CA ALA A 164 3.06 -8.41 -4.77
C ALA A 164 1.92 -7.52 -5.24
N SER A 165 1.86 -6.25 -4.80
CA SER A 165 0.74 -5.40 -5.18
C SER A 165 0.89 -4.81 -6.58
N ILE A 166 -0.25 -4.49 -7.18
CA ILE A 166 -0.41 -3.96 -8.52
C ILE A 166 -1.04 -2.57 -8.43
N GLN A 167 -0.45 -1.60 -9.09
CA GLN A 167 -1.04 -0.27 -9.26
C GLN A 167 -2.09 -0.32 -10.39
N VAL A 168 -3.35 -0.04 -10.02
CA VAL A 168 -4.52 -0.25 -10.89
C VAL A 168 -4.51 0.64 -12.12
N GLU A 169 -4.23 1.94 -11.95
CA GLU A 169 -4.26 2.92 -13.03
C GLU A 169 -3.17 2.66 -14.07
N THR A 170 -2.03 2.08 -13.66
CA THR A 170 -1.00 1.54 -14.55
C THR A 170 -1.54 0.38 -15.40
N ALA A 171 -2.23 -0.57 -14.76
CA ALA A 171 -2.82 -1.70 -15.47
C ALA A 171 -3.95 -1.29 -16.45
N TRP A 172 -4.64 -0.19 -16.12
CA TRP A 172 -5.63 0.44 -17.01
C TRP A 172 -5.02 1.30 -18.12
N GLY A 173 -3.68 1.53 -18.11
CA GLY A 173 -3.01 2.40 -19.08
C GLY A 173 -3.38 3.88 -18.94
N ARG A 174 -3.72 4.32 -17.72
CA ARG A 174 -4.30 5.64 -17.45
C ARG A 174 -3.37 6.63 -16.77
N LEU A 175 -2.17 6.25 -16.38
CA LEU A 175 -1.22 7.22 -15.82
C LEU A 175 -0.69 8.16 -16.91
N SER A 176 -0.28 9.37 -16.53
CA SER A 176 0.14 10.42 -17.46
C SER A 176 1.25 10.00 -18.43
N ARG A 177 2.16 9.13 -18.01
CA ARG A 177 3.21 8.55 -18.88
C ARG A 177 2.67 7.52 -19.89
N GLN A 178 1.40 7.12 -19.75
CA GLN A 178 0.69 6.16 -20.61
C GLN A 178 -0.42 6.83 -21.43
N ALA A 179 -0.45 8.15 -21.48
CA ALA A 179 -1.50 8.91 -22.16
C ALA A 179 -1.68 8.42 -23.61
N GLY A 180 -2.88 7.92 -23.93
CA GLY A 180 -3.20 7.32 -25.23
C GLY A 180 -3.01 5.79 -25.28
N GLY A 181 -2.50 5.14 -24.22
CA GLY A 181 -2.43 3.68 -24.09
C GLY A 181 -3.80 3.08 -23.74
N GLY A 182 -4.10 1.91 -24.33
CA GLY A 182 -5.26 1.11 -23.94
C GLY A 182 -5.00 0.29 -22.66
N PHE A 183 -5.98 -0.52 -22.29
CA PHE A 183 -5.87 -1.45 -21.17
C PHE A 183 -4.66 -2.39 -21.32
N VAL A 184 -3.73 -2.34 -20.39
CA VAL A 184 -2.49 -3.13 -20.35
C VAL A 184 -2.71 -4.51 -19.72
N GLY A 185 -3.54 -4.55 -18.67
CA GLY A 185 -3.76 -5.75 -17.86
C GLY A 185 -2.58 -6.09 -16.95
N ILE A 186 -2.62 -7.28 -16.36
CA ILE A 186 -1.65 -7.76 -15.37
C ILE A 186 -1.07 -9.15 -15.69
N ALA A 187 -1.22 -9.62 -16.92
CA ALA A 187 -0.78 -10.96 -17.27
C ALA A 187 0.72 -11.20 -17.05
N GLN A 188 1.56 -10.18 -17.31
CA GLN A 188 2.99 -10.23 -17.04
C GLN A 188 3.26 -10.33 -15.52
N ASP A 189 2.58 -9.51 -14.73
CA ASP A 189 2.77 -9.46 -13.29
C ASP A 189 2.40 -10.78 -12.62
N LEU A 190 1.33 -11.44 -13.10
CA LEU A 190 0.94 -12.78 -12.63
C LEU A 190 1.96 -13.87 -12.99
N ARG A 191 2.69 -13.73 -14.12
CA ARG A 191 3.77 -14.64 -14.49
C ARG A 191 5.04 -14.40 -13.67
N ASP A 192 5.40 -13.14 -13.45
CA ASP A 192 6.63 -12.76 -12.76
C ASP A 192 6.55 -13.03 -11.26
N PHE A 193 5.34 -12.97 -10.66
CA PHE A 193 5.08 -13.23 -9.25
C PHE A 193 4.11 -14.41 -9.04
N PRO A 194 4.51 -15.65 -9.36
CA PRO A 194 3.65 -16.83 -9.30
C PRO A 194 3.21 -17.17 -7.87
N PHE A 195 3.90 -16.68 -6.86
CA PHE A 195 3.58 -16.88 -5.44
C PHE A 195 2.31 -16.15 -4.98
N ASN A 196 1.76 -15.23 -5.77
CA ASN A 196 0.57 -14.46 -5.39
C ASN A 196 -0.61 -15.38 -5.06
N ASN A 197 -1.11 -15.28 -3.83
CA ASN A 197 -2.35 -15.93 -3.36
C ASN A 197 -3.51 -14.92 -3.31
N VAL A 198 -3.21 -13.65 -3.38
CA VAL A 198 -4.16 -12.53 -3.38
C VAL A 198 -3.78 -11.59 -4.51
N LEU A 199 -4.76 -11.10 -5.23
CA LEU A 199 -4.60 -9.96 -6.13
C LEU A 199 -4.73 -8.68 -5.30
N ALA A 200 -3.59 -8.18 -4.85
CA ALA A 200 -3.50 -6.98 -4.03
C ALA A 200 -3.35 -5.74 -4.93
N LEU A 201 -4.20 -4.75 -4.71
CA LEU A 201 -4.37 -3.58 -5.58
C LEU A 201 -4.04 -2.28 -4.82
N SER A 202 -3.21 -1.43 -5.42
CA SER A 202 -3.06 -0.02 -5.09
C SER A 202 -3.92 0.78 -6.07
N SER A 203 -4.84 1.63 -5.60
CA SER A 203 -5.86 2.24 -6.45
C SER A 203 -6.14 3.70 -6.10
N TYR A 204 -5.78 4.58 -7.03
CA TYR A 204 -5.94 6.02 -6.96
C TYR A 204 -6.60 6.57 -8.23
N PRO A 205 -7.91 6.32 -8.46
CA PRO A 205 -8.56 6.60 -9.74
C PRO A 205 -8.45 8.05 -10.21
N TYR A 206 -8.35 9.02 -9.27
CA TYR A 206 -8.13 10.42 -9.62
C TYR A 206 -6.80 10.67 -10.35
N LEU A 207 -5.76 9.87 -10.09
CA LEU A 207 -4.50 9.91 -10.85
C LEU A 207 -4.66 9.33 -12.26
N GLY A 208 -5.63 8.46 -12.46
CA GLY A 208 -6.05 7.92 -13.75
C GLY A 208 -6.97 8.84 -14.55
N GLY A 209 -7.18 10.09 -14.08
CA GLY A 209 -7.93 11.10 -14.79
C GLY A 209 -9.46 11.05 -14.64
N PHE A 210 -9.99 10.21 -13.73
CA PHE A 210 -11.40 10.26 -13.37
C PHE A 210 -11.69 11.55 -12.58
N LYS A 211 -12.69 12.30 -13.04
CA LYS A 211 -13.07 13.59 -12.42
C LYS A 211 -14.22 13.44 -11.43
N ASP A 212 -15.10 12.47 -11.64
CA ASP A 212 -16.16 12.09 -10.72
C ASP A 212 -16.05 10.58 -10.41
N PRO A 213 -16.16 10.16 -9.14
CA PRO A 213 -16.14 8.75 -8.78
C PRO A 213 -17.18 7.88 -9.51
N ARG A 214 -18.30 8.47 -9.97
CA ARG A 214 -19.34 7.76 -10.75
C ARG A 214 -18.87 7.35 -12.15
N GLU A 215 -17.82 7.98 -12.68
CA GLU A 215 -17.22 7.65 -13.98
C GLU A 215 -16.38 6.37 -13.91
N ILE A 216 -16.01 5.92 -12.71
CA ILE A 216 -15.22 4.69 -12.54
C ILE A 216 -16.11 3.51 -12.96
N PRO A 217 -15.70 2.71 -13.97
CA PRO A 217 -16.54 1.62 -14.47
C PRO A 217 -16.70 0.52 -13.41
N LEU A 218 -17.86 -0.16 -13.43
CA LEU A 218 -18.17 -1.17 -12.40
C LEU A 218 -17.18 -2.36 -12.44
N ASP A 219 -16.62 -2.67 -13.61
CA ASP A 219 -15.63 -3.71 -13.81
C ASP A 219 -14.19 -3.28 -13.47
N TYR A 220 -14.02 -2.13 -12.81
CA TYR A 220 -12.70 -1.51 -12.56
C TYR A 220 -11.68 -2.46 -11.91
N TYR A 221 -12.13 -3.26 -10.94
CA TYR A 221 -11.29 -4.27 -10.31
C TYR A 221 -11.44 -5.66 -10.96
N THR A 222 -12.65 -6.05 -11.36
CA THR A 222 -12.89 -7.39 -11.90
C THR A 222 -12.20 -7.63 -13.22
N ARG A 223 -12.00 -6.59 -14.04
CA ARG A 223 -11.27 -6.66 -15.29
C ARG A 223 -9.79 -7.04 -15.12
N LEU A 224 -9.24 -6.85 -13.90
CA LEU A 224 -7.86 -7.19 -13.56
C LEU A 224 -7.66 -8.66 -13.13
N ARG A 225 -8.73 -9.46 -12.99
CA ARG A 225 -8.61 -10.85 -12.50
C ARG A 225 -7.66 -11.74 -13.32
N GLY A 226 -7.51 -11.46 -14.62
CA GLY A 226 -6.70 -12.28 -15.49
C GLY A 226 -7.21 -13.73 -15.55
N THR A 227 -6.29 -14.68 -15.81
CA THR A 227 -6.60 -16.11 -15.88
C THR A 227 -6.60 -16.82 -14.52
N ARG A 228 -6.07 -16.19 -13.47
CA ARG A 228 -6.06 -16.71 -12.11
C ARG A 228 -7.16 -16.03 -11.29
N ALA A 229 -8.14 -16.81 -10.83
CA ALA A 229 -9.24 -16.33 -9.99
C ALA A 229 -8.77 -16.07 -8.55
N LEU A 230 -7.81 -15.17 -8.36
CA LEU A 230 -7.31 -14.80 -7.04
C LEU A 230 -8.35 -13.92 -6.30
N PRO A 231 -8.50 -14.11 -4.97
CA PRO A 231 -9.23 -13.16 -4.13
C PRO A 231 -8.63 -11.76 -4.27
N GLN A 232 -9.47 -10.73 -4.39
CA GLN A 232 -9.02 -9.35 -4.58
C GLN A 232 -9.03 -8.58 -3.25
N MET A 233 -8.00 -7.78 -3.02
CA MET A 233 -7.89 -6.89 -1.86
C MET A 233 -7.29 -5.55 -2.29
N VAL A 234 -7.94 -4.45 -1.96
CA VAL A 234 -7.34 -3.12 -2.13
C VAL A 234 -6.47 -2.84 -0.91
N VAL A 235 -5.15 -2.92 -1.07
CA VAL A 235 -4.17 -2.78 0.02
C VAL A 235 -3.72 -1.34 0.23
N GLU A 236 -4.06 -0.47 -0.72
CA GLU A 236 -3.69 0.94 -0.68
C GLU A 236 -4.62 1.72 -1.61
N GLY A 237 -5.02 2.91 -1.21
CA GLY A 237 -5.84 3.74 -2.09
C GLY A 237 -6.50 4.90 -1.37
N GLY A 238 -7.36 5.61 -2.12
CA GLY A 238 -8.13 6.73 -1.60
C GLY A 238 -8.54 7.71 -2.69
N TRP A 239 -9.21 8.76 -2.24
CA TRP A 239 -9.63 9.90 -3.07
C TRP A 239 -9.42 11.19 -2.27
N PRO A 240 -8.73 12.22 -2.83
CA PRO A 240 -8.44 13.45 -2.10
C PRO A 240 -9.70 14.30 -1.90
N SER A 241 -9.76 15.02 -0.79
CA SER A 241 -10.85 15.95 -0.46
C SER A 241 -10.59 17.38 -0.89
N ALA A 242 -9.35 17.70 -1.30
CA ALA A 242 -8.96 19.01 -1.77
C ALA A 242 -8.20 18.92 -3.10
N SER A 243 -8.45 19.92 -3.96
CA SER A 243 -7.84 20.01 -5.28
C SER A 243 -6.34 20.33 -5.20
N VAL A 244 -5.58 19.80 -6.16
CA VAL A 244 -4.19 20.20 -6.39
C VAL A 244 -4.13 20.99 -7.69
N ARG A 245 -3.74 22.27 -7.59
CA ARG A 245 -3.75 23.20 -8.72
C ARG A 245 -2.94 22.67 -9.90
N GLY A 246 -3.56 22.64 -11.06
CA GLY A 246 -2.94 22.17 -12.31
C GLY A 246 -2.85 20.65 -12.46
N VAL A 247 -3.30 19.87 -11.45
CA VAL A 247 -3.26 18.40 -11.50
C VAL A 247 -4.67 17.82 -11.51
N PHE A 248 -5.48 18.08 -10.50
CA PHE A 248 -6.87 17.61 -10.42
C PHE A 248 -7.74 18.55 -9.57
N SER A 249 -9.05 18.51 -9.83
CA SER A 249 -10.07 19.20 -9.04
C SER A 249 -10.94 18.18 -8.33
N THR A 250 -11.25 18.42 -7.05
CA THR A 250 -12.08 17.56 -6.21
C THR A 250 -12.69 18.34 -5.05
N SER A 251 -13.48 17.68 -4.21
CA SER A 251 -14.07 18.24 -2.99
C SER A 251 -14.29 17.16 -1.93
N THR A 252 -14.66 17.57 -0.73
CA THR A 252 -15.05 16.67 0.38
C THR A 252 -16.26 15.79 0.01
N GLU A 253 -17.21 16.32 -0.76
CA GLU A 253 -18.38 15.59 -1.23
C GLU A 253 -18.00 14.53 -2.28
N MET A 254 -17.04 14.85 -3.15
CA MET A 254 -16.49 13.87 -4.10
C MET A 254 -15.76 12.74 -3.37
N GLN A 255 -15.00 13.06 -2.32
CA GLN A 255 -14.39 12.04 -1.49
C GLN A 255 -15.43 11.11 -0.85
N ALA A 256 -16.50 11.67 -0.27
CA ALA A 256 -17.59 10.88 0.30
C ALA A 256 -18.28 10.00 -0.77
N ARG A 257 -18.48 10.54 -1.97
CA ARG A 257 -19.04 9.81 -3.11
C ARG A 257 -18.09 8.67 -3.56
N TYR A 258 -16.78 8.90 -3.50
CA TYR A 258 -15.80 7.84 -3.81
C TYR A 258 -15.88 6.67 -2.83
N ILE A 259 -16.01 6.92 -1.53
CA ILE A 259 -16.15 5.84 -0.54
C ILE A 259 -17.37 4.96 -0.85
N ALA A 260 -18.49 5.59 -1.21
CA ALA A 260 -19.70 4.86 -1.62
C ALA A 260 -19.46 4.06 -2.92
N ARG A 261 -18.86 4.71 -3.95
CA ARG A 261 -18.54 4.05 -5.22
C ARG A 261 -17.56 2.90 -5.05
N GLN A 262 -16.51 3.10 -4.25
CA GLN A 262 -15.54 2.06 -3.96
C GLN A 262 -16.20 0.83 -3.33
N SER A 263 -17.17 1.02 -2.43
CA SER A 263 -17.94 -0.08 -1.86
C SER A 263 -18.69 -0.90 -2.94
N GLU A 264 -19.29 -0.24 -3.93
CA GLU A 264 -19.95 -0.93 -5.05
C GLU A 264 -18.96 -1.73 -5.90
N LEU A 265 -17.78 -1.14 -6.18
CA LEU A 265 -16.70 -1.81 -6.94
C LEU A 265 -16.16 -3.04 -6.20
N LEU A 266 -15.99 -2.93 -4.88
CA LEU A 266 -15.53 -4.02 -4.01
C LEU A 266 -16.57 -5.16 -3.93
N ASP A 267 -17.87 -4.81 -3.81
CA ASP A 267 -18.97 -5.78 -3.83
C ASP A 267 -19.00 -6.53 -5.17
N ASN A 268 -18.90 -5.82 -6.30
CA ASN A 268 -18.84 -6.43 -7.64
C ASN A 268 -17.61 -7.34 -7.81
N ALA A 269 -16.51 -7.00 -7.14
CA ALA A 269 -15.28 -7.78 -7.18
C ALA A 269 -15.25 -8.94 -6.17
N ASN A 270 -16.23 -9.10 -5.29
CA ASN A 270 -16.15 -9.97 -4.11
C ASN A 270 -14.82 -9.79 -3.38
N ALA A 271 -14.44 -8.55 -3.14
CA ALA A 271 -13.15 -8.23 -2.55
C ALA A 271 -13.11 -8.65 -1.07
N ILE A 272 -11.99 -9.24 -0.66
CA ILE A 272 -11.79 -9.73 0.71
C ILE A 272 -11.33 -8.65 1.68
N GLY A 273 -10.96 -7.46 1.19
CA GLY A 273 -10.53 -6.36 2.04
C GLY A 273 -10.30 -5.06 1.28
N VAL A 274 -10.34 -3.95 2.02
CA VAL A 274 -10.00 -2.61 1.54
C VAL A 274 -9.29 -1.82 2.61
N PHE A 275 -8.22 -1.12 2.21
CA PHE A 275 -7.47 -0.22 3.06
C PHE A 275 -7.35 1.15 2.39
N GLN A 276 -7.70 2.19 3.15
CA GLN A 276 -7.36 3.56 2.77
C GLN A 276 -5.92 3.85 3.18
N LEU A 277 -5.18 4.60 2.37
CA LEU A 277 -3.78 4.94 2.64
C LEU A 277 -3.63 5.67 3.98
N SER A 278 -4.57 6.55 4.31
CA SER A 278 -4.55 7.28 5.58
C SER A 278 -5.95 7.49 6.15
N PHE A 279 -6.04 7.57 7.46
CA PHE A 279 -7.25 8.00 8.17
C PHE A 279 -7.33 9.52 8.30
N THR A 280 -6.17 10.18 8.40
CA THR A 280 -6.04 11.63 8.57
C THR A 280 -5.44 12.29 7.33
N ASP A 281 -5.77 13.54 7.08
CA ASP A 281 -4.98 14.37 6.18
C ASP A 281 -3.56 14.59 6.73
N LEU A 282 -2.63 14.88 5.84
CA LEU A 282 -1.27 15.24 6.19
C LEU A 282 -1.11 16.76 6.22
N ASP A 283 -0.60 17.29 7.30
CA ASP A 283 -0.08 18.64 7.37
C ASP A 283 1.32 18.69 6.75
N VAL A 284 1.35 18.76 5.42
CA VAL A 284 2.60 18.71 4.63
C VAL A 284 3.61 19.76 5.08
N GLY A 285 3.14 20.92 5.57
CA GLY A 285 3.99 22.00 6.05
C GLY A 285 4.76 21.66 7.34
N SER A 286 4.29 20.68 8.10
CA SER A 286 4.89 20.25 9.39
C SER A 286 6.00 19.21 9.23
N PHE A 287 6.17 18.64 8.03
CA PHE A 287 7.20 17.63 7.78
C PHE A 287 8.57 18.25 7.47
N PRO A 288 9.67 17.52 7.76
CA PRO A 288 11.02 17.99 7.43
C PRO A 288 11.19 18.29 5.93
N LYS A 289 11.92 19.33 5.61
CA LYS A 289 12.23 19.70 4.23
C LYS A 289 13.54 19.02 3.76
N PRO A 290 13.67 18.70 2.46
CA PRO A 290 12.70 18.97 1.38
C PRO A 290 11.52 17.98 1.40
N VAL A 291 10.30 18.50 1.17
CA VAL A 291 9.11 17.67 1.01
C VAL A 291 9.06 17.12 -0.42
N PRO A 292 8.86 15.81 -0.63
CA PRO A 292 8.70 15.24 -1.96
C PRO A 292 7.58 15.90 -2.75
N ALA A 293 7.83 16.27 -4.02
CA ALA A 293 6.89 17.00 -4.86
C ALA A 293 5.55 16.25 -5.09
N ILE A 294 5.56 14.93 -4.99
CA ILE A 294 4.38 14.09 -5.15
C ILE A 294 3.48 14.05 -3.89
N LEU A 295 4.03 14.35 -2.70
CA LEU A 295 3.31 14.21 -1.42
C LEU A 295 1.99 15.01 -1.36
N PRO A 296 1.89 16.24 -1.92
CA PRO A 296 0.62 16.98 -1.96
C PRO A 296 -0.52 16.24 -2.66
N LEU A 297 -0.22 15.32 -3.59
CA LEU A 297 -1.23 14.53 -4.29
C LEU A 297 -1.98 13.56 -3.34
N PHE A 298 -1.36 13.18 -2.24
CA PHE A 298 -1.87 12.23 -1.25
C PHE A 298 -2.24 12.89 0.08
N ALA A 299 -1.98 14.20 0.22
CA ALA A 299 -2.07 14.88 1.51
C ALA A 299 -3.49 14.96 2.09
N THR A 300 -4.53 14.89 1.25
CA THR A 300 -5.92 15.09 1.68
C THR A 300 -6.80 13.83 1.48
N LEU A 301 -6.19 12.65 1.56
CA LEU A 301 -6.89 11.36 1.45
C LEU A 301 -7.63 10.96 2.71
N GLY A 302 -7.32 11.55 3.86
CA GLY A 302 -7.92 11.23 5.15
C GLY A 302 -9.43 11.42 5.21
N LEU A 303 -10.10 10.65 6.04
CA LEU A 303 -11.54 10.81 6.35
C LEU A 303 -11.78 11.85 7.45
N VAL A 304 -10.72 12.27 8.10
CA VAL A 304 -10.66 13.44 9.00
C VAL A 304 -9.54 14.36 8.53
N ASP A 305 -9.61 15.64 8.90
CA ASP A 305 -8.52 16.58 8.62
C ASP A 305 -7.29 16.34 9.52
N ALA A 306 -6.25 17.16 9.35
CA ALA A 306 -5.01 17.05 10.13
C ALA A 306 -5.18 17.39 11.63
N ASP A 307 -6.30 17.99 12.02
CA ASP A 307 -6.69 18.25 13.41
C ASP A 307 -7.71 17.25 13.95
N LEU A 308 -7.94 16.15 13.21
CA LEU A 308 -8.87 15.05 13.51
C LEU A 308 -10.35 15.46 13.48
N LYS A 309 -10.72 16.54 12.78
CA LYS A 309 -12.12 16.91 12.56
C LYS A 309 -12.72 16.04 11.45
N PRO A 310 -13.90 15.44 11.68
CA PRO A 310 -14.55 14.60 10.67
C PRO A 310 -14.86 15.34 9.37
N LYS A 311 -14.63 14.66 8.22
CA LYS A 311 -15.10 15.09 6.91
C LYS A 311 -16.38 14.35 6.51
N PRO A 312 -17.12 14.81 5.47
CA PRO A 312 -18.32 14.14 4.97
C PRO A 312 -18.11 12.67 4.55
N SER A 313 -16.89 12.28 4.25
CA SER A 313 -16.50 10.89 3.93
C SER A 313 -16.51 9.95 5.13
N LEU A 314 -16.30 10.44 6.36
CA LEU A 314 -16.25 9.59 7.55
C LEU A 314 -17.60 8.89 7.85
N PRO A 315 -18.75 9.57 7.92
CA PRO A 315 -20.02 8.87 8.10
C PRO A 315 -20.38 7.93 6.93
N THR A 316 -19.90 8.20 5.71
CA THR A 316 -20.04 7.27 4.59
C THR A 316 -19.23 5.99 4.84
N TRP A 317 -18.01 6.10 5.32
CA TRP A 317 -17.17 4.96 5.73
C TRP A 317 -17.84 4.18 6.86
N ASP A 318 -18.31 4.87 7.92
CA ASP A 318 -18.97 4.23 9.07
C ASP A 318 -20.20 3.43 8.62
N LYS A 319 -20.98 3.95 7.66
CA LYS A 319 -22.13 3.25 7.08
C LYS A 319 -21.72 1.99 6.30
N VAL A 320 -20.62 2.04 5.54
CA VAL A 320 -20.11 0.88 4.82
C VAL A 320 -19.55 -0.15 5.80
N PHE A 321 -18.80 0.29 6.81
CA PHE A 321 -18.20 -0.57 7.82
C PHE A 321 -19.24 -1.29 8.69
N ALA A 322 -20.37 -0.65 8.97
CA ALA A 322 -21.47 -1.25 9.73
C ALA A 322 -22.23 -2.35 8.98
N ARG A 323 -21.94 -2.61 7.71
CA ARG A 323 -22.56 -3.68 6.92
C ARG A 323 -22.12 -5.05 7.44
N THR A 324 -23.04 -6.01 7.45
CA THR A 324 -22.71 -7.41 7.77
C THR A 324 -21.68 -7.94 6.76
N LEU A 325 -20.62 -8.57 7.25
CA LEU A 325 -19.69 -9.32 6.41
C LEU A 325 -20.44 -10.47 5.72
N ARG A 326 -20.26 -10.60 4.41
CA ARG A 326 -20.85 -11.68 3.61
C ARG A 326 -19.87 -12.82 3.42
#